data_1c5f456e229174299fc5986f09bee569
#
_entry.id   1c5f456e229174299fc5986f09bee569
#
_cell.length_a   1.000
_cell.length_b   1.000
_cell.length_c   1.000
_cell.angle_alpha   90.00
_cell.angle_beta   90.00
_cell.angle_gamma   90.00
#
_symmetry.space_group_name_H-M   'P 1'
#
loop_
_entity.id
_entity.type
_entity.pdbx_description
1 polymer ?
#
loop_
_entity_poly.entity_id
_entity_poly.type
_entity_poly.pdbx_seq_one_letter_code
_entity_poly.pdbx_strand_id
1 'polypeptide(L)'
;VILKMGPHKKNQCDYFIEIFDSHCNETDNHTLLQEIIENRKTFISNQLGESNIGNLADLFSTQAAKDIIGKQASPTLPKHYFLIEQVALRLFGCLLSCWTELEIFRTIKNSTLTIIQNADNAHHTYNSPVINEHFHYEIVADIALDTRLFHTEFCDQPLRLSDAIVLINIATFIKEHQWYEMLGMLNISSKGEHFILYQFNDKSAYPNIISSALINSAPTSRNWLFFDDFFQSSKWQPIHQSYSILNLECATKISTTLGKSQLMNKSSDDIEKSIFSSILDHKKVCEAIRLTVSGSKSKANFYLYLAQKGLANALKESGRDVVFTIIEKPAMVLFYQSMNIDTPEASPYLFTSAQDINKNGVVTYKGIWLLKNATLAFNQYNFKEYNVKIIGLRKLLRNH
;
A
#
# COMPACT_ATOMS: atom_id res chain seq x y z
N VAL A 1 12.21 -7.95 -12.98
CA VAL A 1 13.54 -8.18 -13.62
C VAL A 1 13.52 -9.51 -14.38
N ILE A 2 13.01 -10.58 -13.81
CA ILE A 2 12.96 -11.93 -14.43
C ILE A 2 12.20 -11.93 -15.77
N LEU A 3 11.10 -11.19 -15.89
CA LEU A 3 10.29 -11.08 -17.12
C LEU A 3 11.03 -10.47 -18.33
N LYS A 4 12.19 -9.82 -18.12
CA LYS A 4 13.03 -9.22 -19.18
C LYS A 4 14.29 -10.04 -19.50
N MET A 5 14.46 -11.18 -18.82
CA MET A 5 15.64 -12.04 -19.02
C MET A 5 15.38 -13.03 -20.15
N GLY A 6 16.43 -13.38 -20.90
CA GLY A 6 16.37 -14.47 -21.87
C GLY A 6 16.09 -15.82 -21.19
N PRO A 7 15.48 -16.79 -21.88
CA PRO A 7 15.00 -18.05 -21.30
C PRO A 7 16.09 -18.81 -20.53
N HIS A 8 17.33 -18.80 -20.99
CA HIS A 8 18.43 -19.49 -20.32
C HIS A 8 18.75 -18.87 -18.94
N LYS A 9 18.71 -17.56 -18.82
CA LYS A 9 18.97 -16.88 -17.53
C LYS A 9 17.78 -17.03 -16.57
N LYS A 10 16.57 -17.04 -17.09
CA LYS A 10 15.35 -17.35 -16.31
C LYS A 10 15.46 -18.73 -15.65
N ASN A 11 15.77 -19.76 -16.41
CA ASN A 11 15.92 -21.13 -15.89
C ASN A 11 17.00 -21.23 -14.79
N GLN A 12 18.11 -20.46 -14.91
CA GLN A 12 19.13 -20.43 -13.87
C GLN A 12 18.63 -19.76 -12.59
N CYS A 13 17.86 -18.69 -12.71
CA CYS A 13 17.26 -18.02 -11.56
C CYS A 13 16.25 -18.93 -10.85
N ASP A 14 15.36 -19.56 -11.59
CA ASP A 14 14.34 -20.46 -11.04
C ASP A 14 15.00 -21.65 -10.31
N TYR A 15 15.97 -22.28 -10.93
CA TYR A 15 16.73 -23.37 -10.32
C TYR A 15 17.48 -22.95 -9.04
N PHE A 16 18.08 -21.76 -9.05
CA PHE A 16 18.77 -21.23 -7.87
C PHE A 16 17.78 -20.94 -6.73
N ILE A 17 16.60 -20.42 -7.03
CA ILE A 17 15.56 -20.16 -6.02
C ILE A 17 15.10 -21.46 -5.35
N GLU A 18 14.92 -22.54 -6.10
CA GLU A 18 14.57 -23.86 -5.55
C GLU A 18 15.64 -24.38 -4.58
N ILE A 19 16.93 -24.28 -4.94
CA ILE A 19 18.04 -24.65 -4.06
C ILE A 19 18.07 -23.76 -2.83
N PHE A 20 17.86 -22.44 -3.01
CA PHE A 20 17.87 -21.49 -1.91
C PHE A 20 16.71 -21.74 -0.96
N ASP A 21 15.51 -22.06 -1.46
CA ASP A 21 14.35 -22.47 -0.65
C ASP A 21 14.67 -23.72 0.20
N SER A 22 15.27 -24.74 -0.42
CA SER A 22 15.65 -25.98 0.29
C SER A 22 16.68 -25.70 1.40
N HIS A 23 17.71 -24.91 1.09
CA HIS A 23 18.71 -24.51 2.08
C HIS A 23 18.10 -23.69 3.22
N CYS A 24 17.23 -22.79 2.88
CA CYS A 24 16.52 -21.97 3.82
C CYS A 24 15.60 -22.78 4.75
N ASN A 25 14.99 -23.83 4.34
CA ASN A 25 14.15 -24.70 5.18
C ASN A 25 14.95 -25.51 6.20
N GLU A 26 16.24 -25.68 5.99
CA GLU A 26 17.16 -26.39 6.90
C GLU A 26 17.75 -25.48 7.99
N THR A 27 17.59 -24.16 7.85
CA THR A 27 18.17 -23.16 8.75
C THR A 27 17.10 -22.17 9.25
N ASP A 28 17.30 -21.56 10.42
CA ASP A 28 16.39 -20.51 10.92
C ASP A 28 16.55 -19.22 10.12
N ASN A 29 15.71 -19.10 9.08
CA ASN A 29 15.82 -18.03 8.10
C ASN A 29 15.23 -16.70 8.52
N HIS A 30 14.30 -16.71 9.47
CA HIS A 30 13.64 -15.48 9.88
C HIS A 30 14.63 -14.55 10.56
N THR A 31 15.49 -15.11 11.41
CA THR A 31 16.57 -14.37 12.07
C THR A 31 17.56 -13.82 11.06
N LEU A 32 17.96 -14.63 10.08
CA LEU A 32 18.89 -14.19 9.03
C LEU A 32 18.35 -13.05 8.20
N LEU A 33 17.09 -13.10 7.77
CA LEU A 33 16.47 -12.01 7.01
C LEU A 33 16.43 -10.73 7.82
N GLN A 34 16.07 -10.79 9.09
CA GLN A 34 16.07 -9.64 10.00
C GLN A 34 17.48 -9.05 10.16
N GLU A 35 18.49 -9.87 10.37
CA GLU A 35 19.88 -9.42 10.44
C GLU A 35 20.34 -8.71 9.17
N ILE A 36 19.99 -9.22 8.00
CA ILE A 36 20.32 -8.61 6.71
C ILE A 36 19.63 -7.24 6.56
N ILE A 37 18.36 -7.16 6.96
CA ILE A 37 17.61 -5.91 6.94
C ILE A 37 18.21 -4.88 7.90
N GLU A 38 18.52 -5.26 9.13
CA GLU A 38 19.12 -4.35 10.12
C GLU A 38 20.53 -3.89 9.71
N ASN A 39 21.35 -4.78 9.16
CA ASN A 39 22.66 -4.43 8.63
C ASN A 39 22.55 -3.42 7.47
N ARG A 40 21.55 -3.60 6.59
CA ARG A 40 21.26 -2.65 5.51
C ARG A 40 20.84 -1.29 6.06
N LYS A 41 19.96 -1.24 7.05
CA LYS A 41 19.56 -0.01 7.74
C LYS A 41 20.78 0.74 8.29
N THR A 42 21.58 0.02 9.08
CA THR A 42 22.77 0.58 9.72
C THR A 42 23.74 1.14 8.67
N PHE A 43 23.99 0.40 7.59
CA PHE A 43 24.85 0.86 6.53
C PHE A 43 24.34 2.16 5.87
N ILE A 44 23.09 2.21 5.48
CA ILE A 44 22.49 3.39 4.84
C ILE A 44 22.53 4.60 5.78
N SER A 45 22.22 4.38 7.04
CA SER A 45 22.29 5.39 8.09
C SER A 45 23.69 6.02 8.22
N ASN A 46 24.69 5.14 8.33
CA ASN A 46 26.07 5.59 8.46
C ASN A 46 26.53 6.38 7.23
N GLN A 47 26.09 6.00 6.04
CA GLN A 47 26.42 6.72 4.79
C GLN A 47 25.71 8.08 4.71
N LEU A 48 24.55 8.22 5.28
CA LEU A 48 23.78 9.47 5.32
C LEU A 48 24.20 10.40 6.48
N GLY A 49 25.02 9.91 7.42
CA GLY A 49 25.44 10.66 8.61
C GLY A 49 24.31 10.87 9.63
N GLU A 50 23.26 10.09 9.57
CA GLU A 50 22.13 10.16 10.50
C GLU A 50 22.37 9.21 11.68
N SER A 51 22.55 9.76 12.88
CA SER A 51 22.84 9.00 14.10
C SER A 51 21.60 8.43 14.80
N ASN A 52 20.40 8.85 14.41
CA ASN A 52 19.14 8.40 14.99
C ASN A 52 18.12 8.12 13.90
N ILE A 53 18.05 6.86 13.47
CA ILE A 53 17.01 6.41 12.56
C ILE A 53 15.84 5.91 13.40
N GLY A 54 14.93 6.80 13.70
CA GLY A 54 13.71 6.44 14.40
C GLY A 54 12.79 5.57 13.54
N ASN A 55 12.88 5.70 12.22
CA ASN A 55 11.98 4.99 11.30
C ASN A 55 12.60 4.72 9.94
N LEU A 56 12.43 3.50 9.48
CA LEU A 56 12.90 2.97 8.21
C LEU A 56 12.37 3.71 6.98
N ALA A 57 11.10 4.10 7.02
CA ALA A 57 10.46 4.76 5.90
C ALA A 57 11.16 6.07 5.54
N ASP A 58 11.63 6.83 6.52
CA ASP A 58 12.42 8.05 6.31
C ASP A 58 13.70 7.78 5.54
N LEU A 59 14.37 6.69 5.87
CA LEU A 59 15.67 6.37 5.32
C LEU A 59 15.57 5.92 3.86
N PHE A 60 14.65 5.02 3.57
CA PHE A 60 14.52 4.38 2.27
C PHE A 60 13.72 5.17 1.25
N SER A 61 13.00 6.19 1.69
CA SER A 61 12.23 7.06 0.82
C SER A 61 13.07 8.20 0.20
N THR A 62 14.25 8.51 0.72
CA THR A 62 15.10 9.58 0.18
C THR A 62 15.79 9.17 -1.12
N GLN A 63 16.01 10.10 -2.06
CA GLN A 63 16.78 9.82 -3.27
C GLN A 63 18.23 9.46 -2.93
N ALA A 64 18.81 10.10 -1.91
CA ALA A 64 20.15 9.78 -1.43
C ALA A 64 20.25 8.32 -0.96
N ALA A 65 19.27 7.82 -0.21
CA ALA A 65 19.21 6.42 0.20
C ALA A 65 19.06 5.48 -1.02
N LYS A 66 18.21 5.82 -1.98
CA LYS A 66 18.06 5.04 -3.22
C LYS A 66 19.34 4.97 -4.03
N ASP A 67 20.10 6.06 -4.10
CA ASP A 67 21.38 6.11 -4.80
C ASP A 67 22.44 5.26 -4.10
N ILE A 68 22.43 5.21 -2.77
CA ILE A 68 23.29 4.34 -1.98
C ILE A 68 22.90 2.87 -2.17
N ILE A 69 21.61 2.55 -2.07
CA ILE A 69 21.08 1.21 -2.26
C ILE A 69 21.43 0.66 -3.64
N GLY A 70 21.32 1.48 -4.68
CA GLY A 70 21.64 1.08 -6.05
C GLY A 70 23.14 0.79 -6.30
N LYS A 71 24.02 1.27 -5.43
CA LYS A 71 25.48 1.10 -5.52
C LYS A 71 26.03 0.08 -4.54
N GLN A 72 25.27 -0.30 -3.54
CA GLN A 72 25.74 -1.16 -2.47
C GLN A 72 25.73 -2.62 -2.88
N ALA A 73 26.82 -3.32 -2.62
CA ALA A 73 26.83 -4.77 -2.51
C ALA A 73 25.95 -5.22 -1.34
N SER A 74 25.44 -6.43 -1.40
CA SER A 74 24.69 -7.02 -0.28
C SER A 74 25.48 -6.92 1.03
N PRO A 75 24.79 -6.78 2.18
CA PRO A 75 25.46 -6.81 3.47
C PRO A 75 26.31 -8.08 3.60
N THR A 76 27.44 -7.98 4.28
CA THR A 76 28.33 -9.12 4.52
C THR A 76 27.60 -10.17 5.34
N LEU A 77 27.42 -11.34 4.78
CA LEU A 77 26.84 -12.49 5.44
C LEU A 77 27.89 -13.29 6.22
N PRO A 78 27.47 -14.12 7.19
CA PRO A 78 28.35 -15.14 7.77
C PRO A 78 29.05 -15.98 6.69
N LYS A 79 30.29 -16.41 6.92
CA LYS A 79 31.13 -17.06 5.91
C LYS A 79 30.47 -18.24 5.17
N HIS A 80 29.59 -18.96 5.84
CA HIS A 80 28.89 -20.11 5.24
C HIS A 80 27.81 -19.70 4.19
N TYR A 81 27.41 -18.43 4.13
CA TYR A 81 26.52 -17.91 3.09
C TYR A 81 27.24 -17.25 1.92
N PHE A 82 28.55 -17.18 1.95
CA PHE A 82 29.33 -16.46 0.93
C PHE A 82 29.02 -16.90 -0.50
N LEU A 83 28.91 -18.21 -0.75
CA LEU A 83 28.59 -18.71 -2.09
C LEU A 83 27.18 -18.34 -2.53
N ILE A 84 26.21 -18.38 -1.62
CA ILE A 84 24.82 -17.98 -1.88
C ILE A 84 24.78 -16.50 -2.24
N GLU A 85 25.47 -15.66 -1.47
CA GLU A 85 25.55 -14.22 -1.74
C GLU A 85 26.16 -13.92 -3.11
N GLN A 86 27.27 -14.59 -3.47
CA GLN A 86 27.90 -14.42 -4.77
C GLN A 86 27.02 -14.79 -5.95
N VAL A 87 26.26 -15.88 -5.84
CA VAL A 87 25.33 -16.30 -6.89
C VAL A 87 24.12 -15.35 -6.93
N ALA A 88 23.56 -14.94 -5.76
CA ALA A 88 22.48 -13.99 -5.68
C ALA A 88 22.86 -12.63 -6.29
N LEU A 89 24.06 -12.12 -6.01
CA LEU A 89 24.59 -10.90 -6.63
C LEU A 89 24.63 -11.01 -8.16
N ARG A 90 25.15 -12.12 -8.68
CA ARG A 90 25.27 -12.33 -10.13
C ARG A 90 23.92 -12.46 -10.84
N LEU A 91 22.97 -13.19 -10.25
CA LEU A 91 21.68 -13.49 -10.89
C LEU A 91 20.64 -12.39 -10.64
N PHE A 92 20.61 -11.81 -9.47
CA PHE A 92 19.53 -10.92 -9.01
C PHE A 92 19.99 -9.49 -8.69
N GLY A 93 21.29 -9.26 -8.69
CA GLY A 93 21.87 -7.94 -8.40
C GLY A 93 22.12 -7.67 -6.90
N CYS A 94 21.37 -8.30 -6.02
CA CYS A 94 21.61 -8.31 -4.58
C CYS A 94 20.84 -9.46 -3.89
N LEU A 95 21.25 -9.78 -2.66
CA LEU A 95 20.63 -10.87 -1.89
C LEU A 95 19.17 -10.58 -1.55
N LEU A 96 18.81 -9.33 -1.26
CA LEU A 96 17.42 -8.97 -0.95
C LEU A 96 16.50 -9.06 -2.17
N SER A 97 17.01 -8.75 -3.37
CA SER A 97 16.28 -9.04 -4.61
C SER A 97 16.08 -10.54 -4.83
N CYS A 98 17.08 -11.34 -4.54
CA CYS A 98 16.99 -12.80 -4.56
C CYS A 98 15.94 -13.29 -3.55
N TRP A 99 15.97 -12.76 -2.32
CA TRP A 99 14.99 -13.11 -1.29
C TRP A 99 13.56 -12.73 -1.69
N THR A 100 13.40 -11.62 -2.37
CA THR A 100 12.09 -11.21 -2.92
C THR A 100 11.54 -12.25 -3.90
N GLU A 101 12.37 -12.77 -4.79
CA GLU A 101 11.95 -13.84 -5.71
C GLU A 101 11.71 -15.18 -4.97
N LEU A 102 12.44 -15.44 -3.90
CA LEU A 102 12.18 -16.58 -3.02
C LEU A 102 10.79 -16.49 -2.36
N GLU A 103 10.41 -15.33 -1.84
CA GLU A 103 9.09 -15.15 -1.23
C GLU A 103 7.95 -15.25 -2.26
N ILE A 104 8.17 -14.76 -3.48
CA ILE A 104 7.22 -14.98 -4.60
C ILE A 104 7.07 -16.49 -4.88
N PHE A 105 8.17 -17.19 -5.02
CA PHE A 105 8.18 -18.64 -5.25
C PHE A 105 7.46 -19.41 -4.14
N ARG A 106 7.77 -19.11 -2.87
CA ARG A 106 7.14 -19.73 -1.69
C ARG A 106 5.63 -19.48 -1.65
N THR A 107 5.22 -18.24 -1.92
CA THR A 107 3.81 -17.85 -1.92
C THR A 107 3.02 -18.65 -2.97
N ILE A 108 3.54 -18.74 -4.19
CA ILE A 108 2.91 -19.51 -5.28
C ILE A 108 2.87 -21.01 -4.93
N LYS A 109 3.99 -21.57 -4.46
CA LYS A 109 4.10 -22.98 -4.09
C LYS A 109 3.11 -23.36 -2.98
N ASN A 110 3.04 -22.57 -1.91
CA ASN A 110 2.15 -22.81 -0.79
C ASN A 110 0.68 -22.68 -1.18
N SER A 111 0.34 -21.67 -2.00
CA SER A 111 -1.00 -21.51 -2.54
C SER A 111 -1.43 -22.73 -3.35
N THR A 112 -0.58 -23.19 -4.26
CA THR A 112 -0.84 -24.37 -5.11
C THR A 112 -1.05 -25.65 -4.29
N LEU A 113 -0.20 -25.87 -3.29
CA LEU A 113 -0.34 -27.04 -2.39
C LEU A 113 -1.64 -26.99 -1.60
N THR A 114 -2.02 -25.82 -1.09
CA THR A 114 -3.27 -25.63 -0.33
C THR A 114 -4.50 -25.85 -1.21
N ILE A 115 -4.47 -25.37 -2.46
CA ILE A 115 -5.57 -25.59 -3.42
C ILE A 115 -5.74 -27.08 -3.72
N ILE A 116 -4.65 -27.81 -3.94
CA ILE A 116 -4.69 -29.26 -4.21
C ILE A 116 -5.28 -30.02 -3.02
N GLN A 117 -4.90 -29.64 -1.79
CA GLN A 117 -5.38 -30.28 -0.57
C GLN A 117 -6.86 -30.04 -0.28
N ASN A 118 -7.42 -28.94 -0.78
CA ASN A 118 -8.79 -28.51 -0.51
C ASN A 118 -9.71 -28.56 -1.76
N ALA A 119 -9.33 -29.30 -2.79
CA ALA A 119 -10.01 -29.32 -4.11
C ALA A 119 -11.51 -29.68 -4.01
N ASP A 120 -11.92 -30.47 -3.03
CA ASP A 120 -13.31 -30.91 -2.85
C ASP A 120 -14.26 -29.85 -2.27
N ASN A 121 -13.76 -28.72 -1.78
CA ASN A 121 -14.52 -27.67 -1.09
C ASN A 121 -14.72 -26.37 -1.88
N ALA A 122 -14.37 -26.34 -3.14
CA ALA A 122 -14.28 -25.11 -3.92
C ALA A 122 -15.60 -24.72 -4.62
N HIS A 123 -16.60 -24.28 -3.87
CA HIS A 123 -17.71 -23.50 -4.43
C HIS A 123 -17.40 -22.01 -4.34
N HIS A 124 -16.90 -21.42 -5.43
CA HIS A 124 -16.54 -20.00 -5.47
C HIS A 124 -17.68 -19.17 -6.03
N THR A 125 -18.38 -18.44 -5.19
CA THR A 125 -19.35 -17.44 -5.61
C THR A 125 -18.74 -16.04 -5.55
N TYR A 126 -18.89 -15.29 -6.64
CA TYR A 126 -18.41 -13.91 -6.77
C TYR A 126 -19.63 -13.01 -6.99
N ASN A 127 -20.30 -12.61 -5.91
CA ASN A 127 -21.56 -11.87 -5.96
C ASN A 127 -21.39 -10.40 -5.51
N SER A 128 -20.32 -9.76 -5.95
CA SER A 128 -20.00 -8.40 -5.53
C SER A 128 -20.59 -7.35 -6.46
N PRO A 129 -20.80 -6.12 -5.99
CA PRO A 129 -21.23 -5.00 -6.82
C PRO A 129 -20.30 -4.75 -8.01
N VAL A 130 -20.91 -4.34 -9.13
CA VAL A 130 -20.19 -3.95 -10.35
C VAL A 130 -19.90 -2.44 -10.30
N ILE A 131 -18.67 -2.05 -10.57
CA ILE A 131 -18.30 -0.63 -10.64
C ILE A 131 -18.21 -0.12 -12.08
N ASN A 132 -17.79 -0.98 -13.01
CA ASN A 132 -17.68 -0.67 -14.43
C ASN A 132 -17.60 -1.98 -15.22
N GLU A 133 -18.61 -2.29 -16.04
CA GLU A 133 -18.72 -3.50 -16.87
C GLU A 133 -18.32 -4.78 -16.11
N HIS A 134 -17.09 -5.27 -16.31
CA HIS A 134 -16.57 -6.50 -15.73
C HIS A 134 -15.81 -6.31 -14.42
N PHE A 135 -15.76 -5.07 -13.88
CA PHE A 135 -15.02 -4.78 -12.64
C PHE A 135 -15.95 -4.85 -11.43
N HIS A 136 -15.53 -5.58 -10.44
CA HIS A 136 -16.23 -5.80 -9.19
C HIS A 136 -15.39 -5.37 -8.01
N TYR A 137 -16.04 -4.95 -6.93
CA TYR A 137 -15.37 -4.54 -5.70
C TYR A 137 -16.10 -5.07 -4.48
N GLU A 138 -15.36 -5.30 -3.41
CA GLU A 138 -15.93 -5.68 -2.11
C GLU A 138 -14.95 -5.46 -0.96
N ILE A 139 -15.47 -5.54 0.26
CA ILE A 139 -14.68 -5.68 1.48
C ILE A 139 -14.76 -7.14 1.93
N VAL A 140 -13.61 -7.77 2.08
CA VAL A 140 -13.45 -9.11 2.64
C VAL A 140 -13.04 -8.97 4.10
N ALA A 141 -13.81 -9.55 5.02
CA ALA A 141 -13.59 -9.38 6.47
C ALA A 141 -12.25 -9.94 6.94
N ASP A 142 -11.84 -11.08 6.40
CA ASP A 142 -10.50 -11.63 6.60
C ASP A 142 -10.08 -12.44 5.37
N ILE A 143 -9.10 -11.94 4.64
CA ILE A 143 -8.60 -12.58 3.44
C ILE A 143 -7.90 -13.92 3.70
N ALA A 144 -7.42 -14.17 4.93
CA ALA A 144 -6.84 -15.46 5.29
C ALA A 144 -7.87 -16.59 5.31
N LEU A 145 -9.13 -16.26 5.56
CA LEU A 145 -10.26 -17.20 5.61
C LEU A 145 -10.97 -17.34 4.25
N ASP A 146 -10.67 -16.47 3.29
CA ASP A 146 -11.27 -16.51 1.96
C ASP A 146 -10.65 -17.65 1.12
N THR A 147 -11.50 -18.55 0.67
CA THR A 147 -11.07 -19.73 -0.13
C THR A 147 -11.16 -19.48 -1.63
N ARG A 148 -11.68 -18.35 -2.07
CA ARG A 148 -11.82 -18.00 -3.48
C ARG A 148 -10.46 -17.88 -4.17
N LEU A 149 -10.46 -18.18 -5.46
CA LEU A 149 -9.27 -18.21 -6.30
C LEU A 149 -9.25 -17.03 -7.28
N PHE A 150 -8.08 -16.44 -7.46
CA PHE A 150 -7.89 -15.28 -8.32
C PHE A 150 -6.65 -15.46 -9.20
N HIS A 151 -6.74 -15.01 -10.44
CA HIS A 151 -5.57 -14.85 -11.28
C HIS A 151 -4.77 -13.59 -10.91
N THR A 152 -3.48 -13.66 -11.14
CA THR A 152 -2.53 -12.56 -10.97
C THR A 152 -1.63 -12.46 -12.20
N GLU A 153 -0.86 -11.37 -12.30
CA GLU A 153 0.18 -11.24 -13.35
C GLU A 153 1.46 -12.05 -13.05
N PHE A 154 1.54 -12.73 -11.90
CA PHE A 154 2.76 -13.39 -11.43
C PHE A 154 2.87 -14.86 -11.87
N CYS A 155 1.75 -15.53 -12.09
CA CYS A 155 1.71 -16.90 -12.54
C CYS A 155 0.42 -17.19 -13.35
N ASP A 156 0.46 -18.27 -14.15
CA ASP A 156 -0.66 -18.68 -14.99
C ASP A 156 -1.77 -19.40 -14.20
N GLN A 157 -1.42 -19.91 -13.01
CA GLN A 157 -2.38 -20.61 -12.15
C GLN A 157 -3.11 -19.64 -11.23
N PRO A 158 -4.38 -19.89 -10.92
CA PRO A 158 -5.10 -19.11 -9.93
C PRO A 158 -4.53 -19.38 -8.55
N LEU A 159 -4.53 -18.35 -7.70
CA LEU A 159 -4.03 -18.38 -6.33
C LEU A 159 -5.15 -18.06 -5.35
N ARG A 160 -5.00 -18.45 -4.09
CA ARG A 160 -5.87 -17.99 -3.01
C ARG A 160 -5.78 -16.47 -2.90
N LEU A 161 -6.86 -15.84 -2.47
CA LEU A 161 -6.95 -14.38 -2.35
C LEU A 161 -5.81 -13.79 -1.52
N SER A 162 -5.54 -14.34 -0.34
CA SER A 162 -4.47 -13.88 0.55
C SER A 162 -3.10 -13.89 -0.13
N ASP A 163 -2.80 -14.96 -0.88
CA ASP A 163 -1.51 -15.13 -1.56
C ASP A 163 -1.40 -14.18 -2.76
N ALA A 164 -2.50 -14.00 -3.50
CA ALA A 164 -2.57 -13.04 -4.59
C ALA A 164 -2.30 -11.59 -4.11
N ILE A 165 -2.86 -11.21 -2.95
CA ILE A 165 -2.62 -9.89 -2.34
C ILE A 165 -1.17 -9.76 -1.87
N VAL A 166 -0.58 -10.78 -1.27
CA VAL A 166 0.84 -10.77 -0.90
C VAL A 166 1.72 -10.50 -2.11
N LEU A 167 1.46 -11.17 -3.25
CA LEU A 167 2.24 -10.94 -4.48
C LEU A 167 2.09 -9.52 -5.03
N ILE A 168 0.89 -8.94 -4.99
CA ILE A 168 0.67 -7.55 -5.39
C ILE A 168 1.46 -6.59 -4.49
N ASN A 169 1.45 -6.82 -3.18
CA ASN A 169 2.23 -6.01 -2.24
C ASN A 169 3.74 -6.15 -2.47
N ILE A 170 4.24 -7.35 -2.75
CA ILE A 170 5.65 -7.58 -3.12
C ILE A 170 6.00 -6.79 -4.38
N ALA A 171 5.16 -6.84 -5.41
CA ALA A 171 5.41 -6.10 -6.65
C ALA A 171 5.46 -4.59 -6.42
N THR A 172 4.51 -4.06 -5.68
CA THR A 172 4.37 -2.61 -5.46
C THR A 172 5.43 -2.07 -4.52
N PHE A 173 5.54 -2.63 -3.32
CA PHE A 173 6.40 -2.04 -2.29
C PHE A 173 7.85 -2.52 -2.38
N ILE A 174 8.08 -3.78 -2.69
CA ILE A 174 9.43 -4.34 -2.63
C ILE A 174 10.12 -4.20 -3.99
N LYS A 175 9.49 -4.65 -5.08
CA LYS A 175 10.13 -4.62 -6.42
C LYS A 175 10.18 -3.22 -7.04
N GLU A 176 9.07 -2.47 -6.97
CA GLU A 176 9.00 -1.14 -7.59
C GLU A 176 9.75 -0.10 -6.76
N HIS A 177 9.56 -0.10 -5.44
CA HIS A 177 10.15 0.89 -4.55
C HIS A 177 11.44 0.44 -3.87
N GLN A 178 11.87 -0.84 -4.05
CA GLN A 178 13.02 -1.44 -3.38
C GLN A 178 12.96 -1.36 -1.85
N TRP A 179 11.74 -1.39 -1.32
CA TRP A 179 11.48 -1.33 0.12
C TRP A 179 11.54 -2.74 0.72
N TYR A 180 12.75 -3.29 0.81
CA TYR A 180 12.99 -4.68 1.22
C TYR A 180 12.61 -4.97 2.68
N GLU A 181 12.45 -3.96 3.51
CA GLU A 181 11.99 -4.09 4.90
C GLU A 181 10.57 -4.65 4.98
N MET A 182 9.79 -4.48 3.93
CA MET A 182 8.45 -5.08 3.80
C MET A 182 8.48 -6.61 3.72
N LEU A 183 9.62 -7.24 3.39
CA LEU A 183 9.76 -8.70 3.41
C LEU A 183 9.46 -9.28 4.81
N GLY A 184 9.91 -8.60 5.87
CA GLY A 184 9.61 -9.01 7.25
C GLY A 184 8.15 -8.77 7.68
N MET A 185 7.37 -8.05 6.87
CA MET A 185 5.99 -7.65 7.18
C MET A 185 4.93 -8.31 6.26
N LEU A 186 5.31 -9.30 5.45
CA LEU A 186 4.39 -9.94 4.50
C LEU A 186 3.19 -10.62 5.19
N ASN A 187 3.38 -11.13 6.41
CA ASN A 187 2.32 -11.74 7.22
C ASN A 187 1.14 -10.78 7.51
N ILE A 188 1.40 -9.47 7.55
CA ILE A 188 0.36 -8.47 7.76
C ILE A 188 -0.50 -8.31 6.50
N SER A 189 0.10 -8.54 5.32
CA SER A 189 -0.57 -8.45 4.03
C SER A 189 -1.41 -9.70 3.68
N SER A 190 -1.29 -10.78 4.45
CA SER A 190 -1.93 -12.07 4.18
C SER A 190 -3.20 -12.33 4.98
N LYS A 191 -3.62 -11.40 5.83
CA LYS A 191 -4.77 -11.55 6.74
C LYS A 191 -5.45 -10.23 7.05
N GLY A 192 -6.63 -10.32 7.65
CA GLY A 192 -7.41 -9.17 8.10
C GLY A 192 -8.35 -8.61 7.02
N GLU A 193 -9.04 -7.55 7.39
CA GLU A 193 -10.04 -6.91 6.53
C GLU A 193 -9.37 -6.19 5.36
N HIS A 194 -9.81 -6.50 4.13
CA HIS A 194 -9.27 -5.89 2.92
C HIS A 194 -10.38 -5.48 1.97
N PHE A 195 -10.19 -4.33 1.36
CA PHE A 195 -10.84 -4.00 0.10
C PHE A 195 -10.16 -4.72 -1.03
N ILE A 196 -10.93 -5.24 -1.99
CA ILE A 196 -10.44 -5.80 -3.24
C ILE A 196 -11.23 -5.25 -4.43
N LEU A 197 -10.51 -5.05 -5.54
CA LEU A 197 -11.05 -4.80 -6.87
C LEU A 197 -10.57 -5.90 -7.79
N TYR A 198 -11.49 -6.53 -8.51
CA TYR A 198 -11.16 -7.59 -9.45
C TYR A 198 -11.96 -7.48 -10.74
N GLN A 199 -11.46 -8.12 -11.78
CA GLN A 199 -12.04 -8.11 -13.13
C GLN A 199 -12.29 -9.52 -13.61
N PHE A 200 -13.51 -9.80 -14.09
CA PHE A 200 -13.80 -11.00 -14.86
C PHE A 200 -13.25 -10.89 -16.27
N ASN A 201 -12.79 -12.02 -16.77
CA ASN A 201 -12.35 -12.20 -18.13
C ASN A 201 -13.11 -13.40 -18.73
N ASP A 202 -13.75 -13.20 -19.88
CA ASP A 202 -14.54 -14.25 -20.56
C ASP A 202 -13.76 -15.54 -20.87
N LYS A 203 -12.43 -15.48 -20.79
CA LYS A 203 -11.53 -16.60 -21.07
C LYS A 203 -11.11 -17.40 -19.84
N SER A 204 -11.52 -16.98 -18.64
CA SER A 204 -11.09 -17.62 -17.40
C SER A 204 -12.26 -17.86 -16.46
N ALA A 205 -12.24 -19.00 -15.77
CA ALA A 205 -13.20 -19.32 -14.71
C ALA A 205 -13.00 -18.45 -13.43
N TYR A 206 -11.81 -17.86 -13.25
CA TYR A 206 -11.47 -17.07 -12.08
C TYR A 206 -11.15 -15.63 -12.47
N PRO A 207 -11.58 -14.64 -11.67
CA PRO A 207 -11.29 -13.23 -11.96
C PRO A 207 -9.82 -12.89 -11.69
N ASN A 208 -9.37 -11.80 -12.33
CA ASN A 208 -8.06 -11.21 -12.04
C ASN A 208 -8.16 -10.22 -10.89
N ILE A 209 -7.34 -10.35 -9.87
CA ILE A 209 -7.20 -9.34 -8.83
C ILE A 209 -6.47 -8.12 -9.40
N ILE A 210 -7.06 -6.94 -9.24
CA ILE A 210 -6.55 -5.68 -9.80
C ILE A 210 -5.99 -4.78 -8.72
N SER A 211 -6.64 -4.72 -7.57
CA SER A 211 -6.24 -3.83 -6.47
C SER A 211 -6.64 -4.38 -5.13
N SER A 212 -5.88 -4.02 -4.11
CA SER A 212 -6.23 -4.27 -2.71
C SER A 212 -5.85 -3.08 -1.83
N ALA A 213 -6.54 -2.96 -0.68
CA ALA A 213 -6.17 -2.07 0.41
C ALA A 213 -6.45 -2.75 1.74
N LEU A 214 -5.53 -2.61 2.69
CA LEU A 214 -5.74 -3.06 4.07
C LEU A 214 -6.64 -2.07 4.80
N ILE A 215 -7.64 -2.59 5.50
CA ILE A 215 -8.58 -1.81 6.32
C ILE A 215 -8.37 -2.16 7.77
N ASN A 216 -7.97 -1.18 8.56
CA ASN A 216 -7.86 -1.30 10.00
C ASN A 216 -9.10 -0.68 10.64
N SER A 217 -10.04 -1.53 11.06
CA SER A 217 -11.25 -1.09 11.75
C SER A 217 -10.97 -0.80 13.21
N ALA A 218 -11.55 0.26 13.76
CA ALA A 218 -11.43 0.55 15.18
C ALA A 218 -12.06 -0.57 16.04
N PRO A 219 -11.46 -0.99 17.18
CA PRO A 219 -11.83 -0.27 18.41
C PRO A 219 -10.67 0.49 19.04
N THR A 220 -9.45 0.30 18.61
CA THR A 220 -8.32 1.05 19.16
C THR A 220 -7.41 1.54 18.06
N SER A 221 -7.23 2.84 17.93
CA SER A 221 -6.27 3.46 16.98
C SER A 221 -4.79 3.09 17.25
N ARG A 222 -4.52 2.33 18.30
CA ARG A 222 -3.14 2.01 18.73
C ARG A 222 -2.31 1.25 17.70
N ASN A 223 -2.96 0.54 16.77
CA ASN A 223 -2.28 -0.23 15.73
C ASN A 223 -2.41 0.40 14.33
N TRP A 224 -2.91 1.62 14.26
CA TRP A 224 -3.01 2.32 12.99
C TRP A 224 -1.69 2.97 12.64
N LEU A 225 -1.27 2.81 11.38
CA LEU A 225 -0.07 3.44 10.86
C LEU A 225 -0.16 4.97 10.95
N PHE A 226 -1.35 5.52 10.79
CA PHE A 226 -1.63 6.96 10.89
C PHE A 226 -1.19 7.56 12.24
N PHE A 227 -1.26 6.78 13.31
CA PHE A 227 -0.88 7.16 14.67
C PHE A 227 0.42 6.51 15.15
N ASP A 228 1.17 5.87 14.26
CA ASP A 228 2.51 5.37 14.53
C ASP A 228 3.47 6.53 14.86
N ASP A 229 4.44 6.28 15.72
CA ASP A 229 5.40 7.30 16.20
C ASP A 229 6.11 8.04 15.05
N PHE A 230 6.38 7.34 13.95
CA PHE A 230 6.93 7.97 12.76
C PHE A 230 6.01 9.03 12.17
N PHE A 231 4.73 8.71 11.99
CA PHE A 231 3.74 9.63 11.45
C PHE A 231 3.28 10.68 12.45
N GLN A 232 3.75 10.63 13.69
CA GLN A 232 3.49 11.61 14.75
C GLN A 232 4.72 12.47 15.09
N SER A 233 5.81 12.31 14.36
CA SER A 233 7.03 13.08 14.59
C SER A 233 6.84 14.57 14.30
N SER A 234 7.68 15.41 14.91
CA SER A 234 7.69 16.87 14.69
C SER A 234 8.06 17.30 13.26
N LYS A 235 8.48 16.35 12.43
CA LYS A 235 8.77 16.59 10.99
C LYS A 235 7.51 16.83 10.18
N TRP A 236 6.35 16.36 10.65
CA TRP A 236 5.07 16.55 10.00
C TRP A 236 4.54 17.96 10.23
N GLN A 237 4.31 18.68 9.14
CA GLN A 237 3.81 20.04 9.19
C GLN A 237 2.28 20.06 9.06
N PRO A 238 1.55 20.73 9.95
CA PRO A 238 0.11 20.83 9.84
C PRO A 238 -0.28 21.64 8.60
N ILE A 239 -1.33 21.17 7.90
CA ILE A 239 -1.91 21.89 6.77
C ILE A 239 -3.06 22.73 7.30
N HIS A 240 -2.90 24.05 7.20
CA HIS A 240 -3.93 25.00 7.63
C HIS A 240 -5.02 25.11 6.55
N GLN A 241 -5.95 24.18 6.57
CA GLN A 241 -7.18 24.28 5.79
C GLN A 241 -8.30 24.86 6.67
N SER A 242 -9.31 25.40 6.01
CA SER A 242 -10.53 25.84 6.67
C SER A 242 -11.30 24.63 7.22
N TYR A 243 -11.11 24.30 8.48
CA TYR A 243 -11.78 23.20 9.16
C TYR A 243 -13.29 23.43 9.41
N SER A 244 -13.92 24.36 8.70
CA SER A 244 -15.37 24.60 8.72
C SER A 244 -16.23 23.43 8.21
N ILE A 245 -15.56 22.31 7.86
CA ILE A 245 -16.11 21.18 7.11
C ILE A 245 -16.75 20.12 8.01
N LEU A 246 -16.71 20.28 9.32
CA LEU A 246 -16.94 19.17 10.23
C LEU A 246 -18.39 19.07 10.71
N ASN A 247 -19.36 19.33 9.87
CA ASN A 247 -20.73 18.81 10.02
C ASN A 247 -20.78 17.36 9.55
N LEU A 248 -20.03 16.49 10.22
CA LEU A 248 -20.07 15.05 9.96
C LEU A 248 -21.28 14.46 10.65
N GLU A 249 -22.18 13.82 9.92
CA GLU A 249 -23.33 13.10 10.49
C GLU A 249 -22.90 11.99 11.46
N CYS A 250 -21.69 11.43 11.29
CA CYS A 250 -21.10 10.43 12.16
C CYS A 250 -20.22 11.03 13.27
N ALA A 251 -19.59 12.14 12.98
CA ALA A 251 -18.78 12.85 13.94
C ALA A 251 -19.64 13.90 14.59
N THR A 252 -20.30 13.51 15.61
CA THR A 252 -20.92 14.44 16.46
C THR A 252 -19.91 15.40 16.99
N LYS A 253 -20.07 16.64 16.69
CA LYS A 253 -19.42 17.74 17.38
C LYS A 253 -17.87 17.79 17.32
N ILE A 254 -17.24 17.50 16.16
CA ILE A 254 -16.01 18.24 15.91
C ILE A 254 -16.42 19.70 15.69
N SER A 255 -17.37 20.06 16.43
CA SER A 255 -18.04 21.33 16.32
C SER A 255 -17.05 22.42 16.68
N THR A 256 -17.43 23.48 16.38
CA THR A 256 -17.44 24.78 17.05
C THR A 256 -16.35 25.08 18.10
N THR A 257 -15.67 24.10 18.70
CA THR A 257 -14.62 24.28 19.69
C THR A 257 -13.19 24.36 19.11
N LEU A 258 -12.94 23.94 17.89
CA LEU A 258 -11.66 24.12 17.22
C LEU A 258 -11.73 25.29 16.24
N GLY A 259 -11.85 26.51 16.76
CA GLY A 259 -11.76 27.73 15.96
C GLY A 259 -10.40 27.82 15.25
N LYS A 260 -10.34 28.51 14.08
CA LYS A 260 -9.11 28.72 13.29
C LYS A 260 -7.91 29.14 14.15
N SER A 261 -8.12 29.99 15.16
CA SER A 261 -7.07 30.48 16.06
C SER A 261 -6.52 29.42 17.02
N GLN A 262 -7.32 28.44 17.40
CA GLN A 262 -6.89 27.39 18.33
C GLN A 262 -6.11 26.28 17.63
N LEU A 263 -6.27 26.10 16.32
CA LEU A 263 -5.56 25.11 15.51
C LEU A 263 -4.20 25.64 15.02
N MET A 264 -4.05 26.94 14.83
CA MET A 264 -2.83 27.53 14.29
C MET A 264 -1.57 27.31 15.16
N ASN A 265 -1.74 27.00 16.44
CA ASN A 265 -0.63 26.79 17.39
C ASN A 265 -0.50 25.33 17.85
N LYS A 266 -1.26 24.41 17.28
CA LYS A 266 -1.20 22.99 17.64
C LYS A 266 -0.31 22.22 16.67
N SER A 267 0.37 21.20 17.20
CA SER A 267 1.07 20.21 16.36
C SER A 267 0.08 19.43 15.48
N SER A 268 0.56 18.85 14.39
CA SER A 268 -0.26 17.97 13.54
C SER A 268 -0.87 16.83 14.35
N ASP A 269 -0.09 16.25 15.26
CA ASP A 269 -0.51 15.17 16.15
C ASP A 269 -1.68 15.58 17.06
N ASP A 270 -1.61 16.77 17.69
CA ASP A 270 -2.69 17.29 18.54
C ASP A 270 -3.98 17.52 17.76
N ILE A 271 -3.88 17.99 16.50
CA ILE A 271 -5.03 18.19 15.62
C ILE A 271 -5.67 16.84 15.30
N GLU A 272 -4.87 15.88 14.87
CA GLU A 272 -5.31 14.56 14.44
C GLU A 272 -5.92 13.75 15.58
N LYS A 273 -5.30 13.75 16.74
CA LYS A 273 -5.84 13.14 17.97
C LYS A 273 -7.13 13.83 18.43
N SER A 274 -7.21 15.16 18.32
CA SER A 274 -8.42 15.91 18.64
C SER A 274 -9.58 15.52 17.71
N ILE A 275 -9.31 15.37 16.40
CA ILE A 275 -10.30 14.90 15.43
C ILE A 275 -10.77 13.50 15.80
N PHE A 276 -9.83 12.57 16.00
CA PHE A 276 -10.18 11.18 16.34
C PHE A 276 -10.99 11.08 17.64
N SER A 277 -10.57 11.79 18.68
CA SER A 277 -11.25 11.79 20.00
C SER A 277 -12.65 12.40 19.97
N SER A 278 -12.95 13.22 18.98
CA SER A 278 -14.28 13.84 18.83
C SER A 278 -15.29 12.95 18.13
N ILE A 279 -14.84 11.82 17.57
CA ILE A 279 -15.72 10.86 16.91
C ILE A 279 -16.42 9.99 17.96
N LEU A 280 -17.74 10.04 18.02
CA LEU A 280 -18.50 9.29 19.02
C LEU A 280 -18.69 7.81 18.67
N ASP A 281 -18.88 7.51 17.40
CA ASP A 281 -19.08 6.14 16.93
C ASP A 281 -17.84 5.62 16.18
N HIS A 282 -16.93 5.01 16.94
CA HIS A 282 -15.70 4.45 16.38
C HIS A 282 -15.93 3.27 15.42
N LYS A 283 -17.12 2.66 15.39
CA LYS A 283 -17.45 1.61 14.41
C LYS A 283 -17.59 2.17 13.00
N LYS A 284 -17.83 3.48 12.87
CA LYS A 284 -17.94 4.18 11.60
C LYS A 284 -16.61 4.72 11.07
N VAL A 285 -15.52 4.41 11.76
CA VAL A 285 -14.18 4.91 11.44
C VAL A 285 -13.24 3.76 11.15
N CYS A 286 -12.39 3.93 10.15
CA CYS A 286 -11.30 3.01 9.88
C CYS A 286 -10.08 3.76 9.36
N GLU A 287 -8.95 3.07 9.32
CA GLU A 287 -7.79 3.44 8.53
C GLU A 287 -7.79 2.60 7.25
N ALA A 288 -7.51 3.21 6.10
CA ALA A 288 -7.27 2.49 4.85
C ALA A 288 -5.87 2.81 4.35
N ILE A 289 -5.05 1.78 4.24
CA ILE A 289 -3.64 1.87 3.87
C ILE A 289 -3.29 0.83 2.82
N ARG A 290 -2.10 0.97 2.24
CA ARG A 290 -1.57 0.02 1.26
C ARG A 290 -2.48 -0.19 0.06
N LEU A 291 -3.10 0.89 -0.44
CA LEU A 291 -3.82 0.82 -1.70
C LEU A 291 -2.83 0.54 -2.84
N THR A 292 -2.86 -0.66 -3.34
CA THR A 292 -2.01 -1.15 -4.43
C THR A 292 -2.83 -1.38 -5.68
N VAL A 293 -2.16 -1.28 -6.83
CA VAL A 293 -2.77 -1.55 -8.13
C VAL A 293 -1.82 -2.43 -8.94
N SER A 294 -2.33 -3.56 -9.42
CA SER A 294 -1.65 -4.52 -10.28
C SER A 294 -1.94 -4.25 -11.76
N GLY A 295 -1.08 -4.73 -12.63
CA GLY A 295 -1.27 -4.71 -14.07
C GLY A 295 -0.39 -3.72 -14.83
N SER A 296 -0.66 -3.57 -16.13
CA SER A 296 0.21 -2.80 -17.02
C SER A 296 0.24 -1.31 -16.68
N LYS A 297 1.40 -0.67 -16.85
CA LYS A 297 1.58 0.77 -16.63
C LYS A 297 0.60 1.63 -17.42
N SER A 298 0.16 1.20 -18.60
CA SER A 298 -0.81 1.91 -19.44
C SER A 298 -2.20 1.98 -18.83
N LYS A 299 -2.57 1.01 -18.00
CA LYS A 299 -3.87 0.94 -17.31
C LYS A 299 -3.82 1.42 -15.86
N ALA A 300 -2.64 1.66 -15.31
CA ALA A 300 -2.46 1.96 -13.89
C ALA A 300 -3.32 3.12 -13.38
N ASN A 301 -3.44 4.21 -14.15
CA ASN A 301 -4.28 5.36 -13.77
C ASN A 301 -5.78 5.02 -13.79
N PHE A 302 -6.21 4.21 -14.75
CA PHE A 302 -7.59 3.75 -14.83
C PHE A 302 -7.93 2.82 -13.66
N TYR A 303 -7.08 1.87 -13.39
CA TYR A 303 -7.26 0.96 -12.25
C TYR A 303 -7.21 1.69 -10.91
N LEU A 304 -6.32 2.67 -10.77
CA LEU A 304 -6.26 3.51 -9.58
C LEU A 304 -7.56 4.31 -9.38
N TYR A 305 -8.12 4.86 -10.46
CA TYR A 305 -9.42 5.54 -10.40
C TYR A 305 -10.53 4.60 -9.94
N LEU A 306 -10.63 3.40 -10.55
CA LEU A 306 -11.63 2.40 -10.17
C LEU A 306 -11.44 1.92 -8.74
N ALA A 307 -10.19 1.71 -8.31
CA ALA A 307 -9.87 1.27 -6.96
C ALA A 307 -10.29 2.30 -5.91
N GLN A 308 -10.01 3.58 -6.12
CA GLN A 308 -10.43 4.64 -5.19
C GLN A 308 -11.95 4.78 -5.14
N LYS A 309 -12.61 4.77 -6.31
CA LYS A 309 -14.08 4.81 -6.40
C LYS A 309 -14.71 3.59 -5.72
N GLY A 310 -14.21 2.39 -6.00
CA GLY A 310 -14.68 1.15 -5.40
C GLY A 310 -14.46 1.12 -3.89
N LEU A 311 -13.29 1.53 -3.42
CA LEU A 311 -12.97 1.61 -2.00
C LEU A 311 -13.92 2.57 -1.26
N ALA A 312 -14.15 3.77 -1.81
CA ALA A 312 -15.08 4.72 -1.19
C ALA A 312 -16.50 4.16 -1.10
N ASN A 313 -16.99 3.53 -2.18
CA ASN A 313 -18.31 2.91 -2.19
C ASN A 313 -18.40 1.74 -1.20
N ALA A 314 -17.46 0.81 -1.24
CA ALA A 314 -17.44 -0.36 -0.37
C ALA A 314 -17.40 0.01 1.12
N LEU A 315 -16.57 0.99 1.48
CA LEU A 315 -16.50 1.47 2.86
C LEU A 315 -17.80 2.15 3.29
N LYS A 316 -18.42 2.94 2.40
CA LYS A 316 -19.71 3.58 2.68
C LYS A 316 -20.82 2.53 2.83
N GLU A 317 -20.88 1.55 1.97
CA GLU A 317 -21.85 0.44 2.02
C GLU A 317 -21.69 -0.41 3.28
N SER A 318 -20.44 -0.54 3.78
CA SER A 318 -20.14 -1.23 5.05
C SER A 318 -20.41 -0.39 6.31
N GLY A 319 -20.99 0.81 6.16
CA GLY A 319 -21.40 1.68 7.26
C GLY A 319 -20.30 2.58 7.80
N ARG A 320 -19.13 2.68 7.15
CA ARG A 320 -18.08 3.64 7.51
C ARG A 320 -18.43 5.02 6.96
N ASP A 321 -18.03 6.04 7.70
CA ASP A 321 -18.24 7.45 7.32
C ASP A 321 -16.94 8.23 7.23
N VAL A 322 -15.92 7.84 8.02
CA VAL A 322 -14.62 8.53 8.11
C VAL A 322 -13.48 7.55 7.94
N VAL A 323 -12.52 7.89 7.08
CA VAL A 323 -11.37 7.04 6.80
C VAL A 323 -10.08 7.85 6.95
N PHE A 324 -9.19 7.38 7.79
CA PHE A 324 -7.84 7.91 7.94
C PHE A 324 -6.93 7.29 6.89
N THR A 325 -6.16 8.11 6.19
CA THR A 325 -5.34 7.66 5.06
C THR A 325 -4.00 8.36 5.03
N ILE A 326 -3.01 7.68 4.46
CA ILE A 326 -1.69 8.24 4.14
C ILE A 326 -1.51 8.13 2.63
N ILE A 327 -1.15 9.23 1.98
CA ILE A 327 -1.06 9.31 0.52
C ILE A 327 0.34 9.76 0.11
N GLU A 328 1.00 8.95 -0.69
CA GLU A 328 2.30 9.24 -1.28
C GLU A 328 2.22 9.50 -2.79
N LYS A 329 1.17 9.00 -3.46
CA LYS A 329 1.03 9.14 -4.91
C LYS A 329 0.59 10.53 -5.30
N PRO A 330 1.42 11.34 -6.01
CA PRO A 330 1.07 12.70 -6.38
C PRO A 330 -0.23 12.81 -7.19
N ALA A 331 -0.54 11.81 -8.01
CA ALA A 331 -1.78 11.78 -8.79
C ALA A 331 -3.03 11.74 -7.91
N MET A 332 -2.98 11.01 -6.78
CA MET A 332 -4.09 10.94 -5.82
C MET A 332 -4.24 12.27 -5.08
N VAL A 333 -3.13 12.85 -4.63
CA VAL A 333 -3.14 14.15 -3.95
C VAL A 333 -3.77 15.22 -4.83
N LEU A 334 -3.31 15.34 -6.07
CA LEU A 334 -3.85 16.32 -7.05
C LEU A 334 -5.33 16.08 -7.32
N PHE A 335 -5.76 14.85 -7.37
CA PHE A 335 -7.15 14.51 -7.57
C PHE A 335 -8.02 14.97 -6.39
N TYR A 336 -7.63 14.65 -5.16
CA TYR A 336 -8.38 15.10 -3.99
C TYR A 336 -8.37 16.61 -3.82
N GLN A 337 -7.26 17.28 -4.11
CA GLN A 337 -7.21 18.73 -4.16
C GLN A 337 -8.22 19.30 -5.19
N SER A 338 -8.29 18.69 -6.38
CA SER A 338 -9.25 19.08 -7.40
C SER A 338 -10.70 18.92 -6.94
N MET A 339 -11.00 17.76 -6.32
CA MET A 339 -12.35 17.52 -5.78
C MET A 339 -12.72 18.53 -4.69
N ASN A 340 -11.78 18.88 -3.80
CA ASN A 340 -11.99 19.89 -2.76
C ASN A 340 -12.25 21.29 -3.34
N ILE A 341 -11.57 21.64 -4.43
CA ILE A 341 -11.79 22.94 -5.13
C ILE A 341 -13.18 22.98 -5.76
N ASP A 342 -13.61 21.89 -6.39
CA ASP A 342 -14.91 21.82 -7.04
C ASP A 342 -16.10 21.80 -6.05
N THR A 343 -15.87 21.33 -4.82
CA THR A 343 -16.90 21.23 -3.79
C THR A 343 -16.41 21.76 -2.44
N PRO A 344 -16.12 23.06 -2.33
CA PRO A 344 -15.45 23.63 -1.14
C PRO A 344 -16.28 23.50 0.14
N GLU A 345 -17.61 23.48 0.03
CA GLU A 345 -18.53 23.33 1.18
C GLU A 345 -18.74 21.88 1.61
N ALA A 346 -18.41 20.95 0.73
CA ALA A 346 -18.55 19.51 0.93
C ALA A 346 -17.28 18.75 0.53
N SER A 347 -16.13 19.28 0.92
CA SER A 347 -14.84 18.70 0.57
C SER A 347 -14.77 17.22 0.91
N PRO A 348 -14.42 16.35 -0.04
CA PRO A 348 -14.34 14.92 0.18
C PRO A 348 -13.12 14.50 0.99
N TYR A 349 -12.05 15.31 1.00
CA TYR A 349 -10.79 14.97 1.62
C TYR A 349 -10.22 16.13 2.45
N LEU A 350 -9.94 15.85 3.71
CA LEU A 350 -9.32 16.79 4.63
C LEU A 350 -7.85 16.44 4.78
N PHE A 351 -6.94 17.26 4.23
CA PHE A 351 -5.51 17.13 4.46
C PHE A 351 -5.17 17.65 5.86
N THR A 352 -4.58 16.81 6.71
CA THR A 352 -4.25 17.18 8.09
C THR A 352 -2.81 17.63 8.24
N SER A 353 -1.89 16.90 7.64
CA SER A 353 -0.47 17.20 7.68
C SER A 353 0.26 16.71 6.45
N ALA A 354 1.45 17.23 6.24
CA ALA A 354 2.34 16.87 5.14
C ALA A 354 3.80 16.82 5.58
N GLN A 355 4.58 15.97 4.95
CA GLN A 355 6.02 15.91 5.09
C GLN A 355 6.68 15.66 3.75
N ASP A 356 7.71 16.44 3.41
CA ASP A 356 8.61 16.11 2.30
C ASP A 356 9.63 15.07 2.77
N ILE A 357 9.20 13.82 2.81
CA ILE A 357 10.02 12.69 3.25
C ILE A 357 11.25 12.53 2.34
N ASN A 358 11.11 12.90 1.08
CA ASN A 358 12.09 12.57 0.05
C ASN A 358 13.08 13.70 -0.25
N LYS A 359 12.90 14.89 0.29
CA LYS A 359 13.66 16.11 -0.09
C LYS A 359 13.73 16.34 -1.62
N ASN A 360 12.81 15.72 -2.34
CA ASN A 360 12.73 15.74 -3.81
C ASN A 360 11.45 16.43 -4.30
N GLY A 361 10.72 17.11 -3.42
CA GLY A 361 9.44 17.71 -3.72
C GLY A 361 8.29 16.70 -3.85
N VAL A 362 8.49 15.43 -3.49
CA VAL A 362 7.40 14.45 -3.36
C VAL A 362 6.95 14.42 -1.91
N VAL A 363 5.86 15.11 -1.64
CA VAL A 363 5.31 15.27 -0.31
C VAL A 363 4.34 14.13 -0.02
N THR A 364 4.52 13.49 1.15
CA THR A 364 3.55 12.55 1.71
C THR A 364 2.53 13.32 2.53
N TYR A 365 1.28 12.98 2.38
CA TYR A 365 0.16 13.64 3.07
C TYR A 365 -0.54 12.65 4.00
N LYS A 366 -0.89 13.12 5.18
CA LYS A 366 -1.90 12.49 6.04
C LYS A 366 -3.23 13.21 5.83
N GLY A 367 -4.32 12.47 5.91
CA GLY A 367 -5.63 13.08 5.78
C GLY A 367 -6.78 12.15 6.07
N ILE A 368 -7.96 12.70 5.95
CA ILE A 368 -9.22 12.06 6.33
C ILE A 368 -10.18 12.12 5.17
N TRP A 369 -10.63 10.97 4.73
CA TRP A 369 -11.72 10.83 3.76
C TRP A 369 -13.05 10.98 4.47
N LEU A 370 -13.89 11.85 3.94
CA LEU A 370 -15.29 12.03 4.32
C LEU A 370 -16.13 11.25 3.31
N LEU A 371 -16.46 10.00 3.62
CA LEU A 371 -16.97 9.05 2.64
C LEU A 371 -18.26 9.49 1.94
N LYS A 372 -19.19 10.14 2.65
CA LYS A 372 -20.38 10.69 2.02
C LYS A 372 -20.04 11.64 0.88
N ASN A 373 -19.13 12.57 1.13
CA ASN A 373 -18.70 13.56 0.13
C ASN A 373 -17.82 12.92 -0.95
N ALA A 374 -16.93 11.99 -0.57
CA ALA A 374 -16.07 11.29 -1.50
C ALA A 374 -16.86 10.45 -2.50
N THR A 375 -17.86 9.68 -2.05
CA THR A 375 -18.71 8.89 -2.95
C THR A 375 -19.53 9.76 -3.89
N LEU A 376 -20.05 10.89 -3.42
CA LEU A 376 -20.74 11.85 -4.29
C LEU A 376 -19.79 12.41 -5.36
N ALA A 377 -18.59 12.84 -4.97
CA ALA A 377 -17.61 13.39 -5.88
C ALA A 377 -17.14 12.36 -6.93
N PHE A 378 -16.85 11.11 -6.52
CA PHE A 378 -16.50 10.04 -7.46
C PHE A 378 -17.63 9.68 -8.43
N ASN A 379 -18.89 9.85 -8.03
CA ASN A 379 -20.03 9.62 -8.92
C ASN A 379 -20.27 10.75 -9.91
N GLN A 380 -19.76 11.96 -9.65
CA GLN A 380 -19.82 13.10 -10.56
C GLN A 380 -18.77 13.03 -11.67
N TYR A 381 -17.65 12.30 -11.45
CA TYR A 381 -16.54 12.25 -12.39
C TYR A 381 -16.40 10.85 -13.01
N ASN A 382 -16.36 10.81 -14.34
CA ASN A 382 -15.88 9.64 -15.06
C ASN A 382 -14.35 9.66 -15.17
N PHE A 383 -13.77 8.54 -15.63
CA PHE A 383 -12.31 8.43 -15.74
C PHE A 383 -11.68 9.48 -16.67
N LYS A 384 -12.35 9.87 -17.75
CA LYS A 384 -11.83 10.87 -18.70
C LYS A 384 -11.71 12.23 -18.02
N GLU A 385 -12.73 12.63 -17.27
CA GLU A 385 -12.75 13.88 -16.50
C GLU A 385 -11.68 13.84 -15.39
N TYR A 386 -11.55 12.72 -14.70
CA TYR A 386 -10.50 12.49 -13.72
C TYR A 386 -9.10 12.74 -14.32
N ASN A 387 -8.78 12.12 -15.45
CA ASN A 387 -7.50 12.29 -16.12
C ASN A 387 -7.23 13.73 -16.59
N VAL A 388 -8.24 14.40 -17.15
CA VAL A 388 -8.10 15.79 -17.63
C VAL A 388 -7.76 16.72 -16.46
N LYS A 389 -8.43 16.56 -15.31
CA LYS A 389 -8.16 17.37 -14.12
C LYS A 389 -6.75 17.14 -13.59
N ILE A 390 -6.31 15.89 -13.47
CA ILE A 390 -4.94 15.55 -13.03
C ILE A 390 -3.88 16.14 -13.98
N ILE A 391 -4.08 16.03 -15.29
CA ILE A 391 -3.15 16.59 -16.28
C ILE A 391 -3.11 18.13 -16.19
N GLY A 392 -4.27 18.76 -16.03
CA GLY A 392 -4.38 20.21 -15.85
C GLY A 392 -3.61 20.71 -14.64
N LEU A 393 -3.81 20.09 -13.47
CA LEU A 393 -3.11 20.45 -12.23
C LEU A 393 -1.60 20.22 -12.32
N ARG A 394 -1.15 19.12 -12.94
CA ARG A 394 0.28 18.87 -13.18
C ARG A 394 0.94 19.95 -14.04
N LYS A 395 0.23 20.46 -15.05
CA LYS A 395 0.74 21.57 -15.88
C LYS A 395 0.87 22.86 -15.09
N LEU A 396 -0.11 23.16 -14.25
CA LEU A 396 -0.07 24.36 -13.38
C LEU A 396 1.13 24.30 -12.42
N LEU A 397 1.37 23.16 -11.78
CA LEU A 397 2.50 23.00 -10.84
C LEU A 397 3.89 23.02 -11.49
N ARG A 398 4.00 22.76 -12.80
CA ARG A 398 5.29 22.85 -13.52
C ARG A 398 5.62 24.27 -13.97
N ASN A 399 4.64 25.15 -14.02
CA ASN A 399 4.80 26.53 -14.47
C ASN A 399 5.02 27.51 -13.30
N HIS A 400 5.07 27.00 -12.11
CA HIS A 400 5.47 27.67 -10.86
C HIS A 400 6.72 27.03 -10.28
#